data_815538be5eb520f1ed662b3d2e0fab94
#
_entry.id   815538be5eb520f1ed662b3d2e0fab94
#
_cell.length_a   1.000
_cell.length_b   1.000
_cell.length_c   1.000
_cell.angle_alpha   90.00
_cell.angle_beta   90.00
_cell.angle_gamma   90.00
#
_symmetry.space_group_name_H-M   'P 1'
#
loop_
_entity.id
_entity.type
_entity.pdbx_description
1 polymer ?
#
loop_
_entity_poly.entity_id
_entity_poly.type
_entity_poly.pdbx_seq_one_letter_code
_entity_poly.pdbx_strand_id
1 'polypeptide(L)'
;MKKTFGIFLATFVLLCASESSFGQIPNGGFESWNGNEPNSWSTSNSPVGVTITSSTTVHGGSYAAKGMVVPIAGTAYVIQPVLQSATNARGFAFSQRPTAFTGYYEFFPVASSGDRFGINVALYKGGLGGTPVASAAAAMPTSVSSYAQFSVNFTYLTSDIPDTCIIQIQIVGPATGAQTPATAGSYFLIDDLAFTGTNGVAVAALQGPADFQLNQNYPNPFNPSTRIDYSLPSTGFTRLTVHNILGQEIATLVKGVQASGRHSITFNASDLPSGVYFSRLEHDGDVRTQRMILLK
;
A
#
# COMPACT_ATOMS: atom_id res chain seq x y z
N MET A 1 -2.10 -60.38 24.57
CA MET A 1 -1.86 -58.97 24.92
C MET A 1 -1.61 -58.20 23.64
N LYS A 2 -2.63 -57.50 23.13
CA LYS A 2 -2.54 -56.63 21.92
C LYS A 2 -2.35 -55.17 22.39
N LYS A 3 -1.21 -54.55 22.06
CA LYS A 3 -0.96 -53.13 22.30
C LYS A 3 -1.46 -52.34 21.12
N THR A 4 -2.48 -51.50 21.32
CA THR A 4 -3.00 -50.53 20.38
C THR A 4 -2.16 -49.27 20.44
N PHE A 5 -1.52 -48.92 19.33
CA PHE A 5 -0.81 -47.63 19.15
C PHE A 5 -1.81 -46.58 18.70
N GLY A 6 -2.08 -45.60 19.53
CA GLY A 6 -2.90 -44.46 19.16
C GLY A 6 -2.02 -43.41 18.43
N ILE A 7 -2.39 -43.14 17.19
CA ILE A 7 -1.81 -42.03 16.38
C ILE A 7 -2.51 -40.75 16.79
N PHE A 8 -1.80 -39.84 17.45
CA PHE A 8 -2.24 -38.47 17.68
C PHE A 8 -1.99 -37.64 16.39
N LEU A 9 -3.06 -37.32 15.69
CA LEU A 9 -3.02 -36.41 14.56
C LEU A 9 -3.07 -34.97 15.12
N ALA A 10 -1.91 -34.32 15.19
CA ALA A 10 -1.83 -32.90 15.52
C ALA A 10 -2.33 -32.06 14.31
N THR A 11 -3.53 -31.54 14.43
CA THR A 11 -4.07 -30.57 13.45
C THR A 11 -3.35 -29.25 13.63
N PHE A 12 -2.44 -28.94 12.72
CA PHE A 12 -1.80 -27.63 12.64
C PHE A 12 -2.83 -26.65 12.03
N VAL A 13 -3.46 -25.85 12.91
CA VAL A 13 -4.29 -24.74 12.47
C VAL A 13 -3.35 -23.63 11.99
N LEU A 14 -3.18 -23.53 10.67
CA LEU A 14 -2.50 -22.43 10.03
C LEU A 14 -3.39 -21.18 10.21
N LEU A 15 -3.06 -20.35 11.19
CA LEU A 15 -3.65 -19.01 11.30
C LEU A 15 -3.14 -18.20 10.11
N CYS A 16 -3.93 -18.14 9.03
CA CYS A 16 -3.77 -17.12 8.01
C CYS A 16 -4.11 -15.77 8.67
N ALA A 17 -3.09 -15.07 9.14
CA ALA A 17 -3.21 -13.63 9.37
C ALA A 17 -3.55 -13.01 8.01
N SER A 18 -4.74 -12.43 7.87
CA SER A 18 -5.08 -11.59 6.73
C SER A 18 -4.22 -10.34 6.83
N GLU A 19 -3.04 -10.40 6.22
CA GLU A 19 -2.26 -9.20 5.95
C GLU A 19 -3.14 -8.33 5.06
N SER A 20 -3.43 -7.12 5.51
CA SER A 20 -4.08 -6.08 4.70
C SER A 20 -3.22 -5.92 3.45
N SER A 21 -3.73 -6.39 2.31
CA SER A 21 -3.10 -6.33 1.01
C SER A 21 -2.92 -4.86 0.61
N PHE A 22 -1.84 -4.24 1.05
CA PHE A 22 -1.31 -3.06 0.39
C PHE A 22 -0.99 -3.46 -1.05
N GLY A 23 -1.30 -2.61 -2.04
CA GLY A 23 -1.10 -2.92 -3.46
C GLY A 23 0.27 -3.58 -3.66
N GLN A 24 0.23 -4.86 -4.03
CA GLN A 24 1.43 -5.69 -4.04
C GLN A 24 2.34 -5.23 -5.17
N ILE A 25 3.60 -4.98 -4.86
CA ILE A 25 4.63 -4.72 -5.87
C ILE A 25 4.83 -6.04 -6.65
N PRO A 26 4.60 -6.05 -7.96
CA PRO A 26 4.78 -7.26 -8.73
C PRO A 26 6.22 -7.78 -8.60
N ASN A 27 6.39 -9.02 -8.14
CA ASN A 27 7.69 -9.67 -7.90
C ASN A 27 8.64 -8.80 -7.05
N GLY A 28 8.13 -8.17 -5.98
CA GLY A 28 8.90 -7.26 -5.12
C GLY A 28 10.00 -7.93 -4.29
N GLY A 29 9.92 -9.24 -4.06
CA GLY A 29 10.98 -10.07 -3.47
C GLY A 29 11.86 -10.76 -4.51
N PHE A 30 11.73 -10.44 -5.80
CA PHE A 30 12.58 -10.96 -6.91
C PHE A 30 12.68 -12.47 -7.00
N GLU A 31 11.69 -13.22 -6.57
CA GLU A 31 11.68 -14.68 -6.57
C GLU A 31 11.45 -15.31 -7.96
N SER A 32 10.98 -14.55 -8.94
CA SER A 32 10.61 -15.04 -10.27
C SER A 32 11.43 -14.37 -11.37
N TRP A 33 12.14 -15.19 -12.16
CA TRP A 33 13.08 -14.75 -13.20
C TRP A 33 12.84 -15.47 -14.53
N ASN A 34 13.11 -14.77 -15.62
CA ASN A 34 13.23 -15.33 -16.98
C ASN A 34 14.63 -15.01 -17.52
N GLY A 35 15.57 -15.95 -17.35
CA GLY A 35 16.99 -15.69 -17.61
C GLY A 35 17.53 -14.62 -16.65
N ASN A 36 18.05 -13.51 -17.18
CA ASN A 36 18.54 -12.38 -16.40
C ASN A 36 17.48 -11.28 -16.20
N GLU A 37 16.22 -11.52 -16.58
CA GLU A 37 15.14 -10.55 -16.41
C GLU A 37 14.23 -10.97 -15.26
N PRO A 38 14.07 -10.17 -14.21
CA PRO A 38 13.07 -10.45 -13.18
C PRO A 38 11.68 -10.22 -13.75
N ASN A 39 10.79 -11.19 -13.55
CA ASN A 39 9.41 -11.09 -14.04
C ASN A 39 8.73 -9.81 -13.53
N SER A 40 7.98 -9.14 -14.42
CA SER A 40 7.30 -7.86 -14.16
C SER A 40 8.23 -6.64 -14.00
N TRP A 41 9.51 -6.77 -14.30
CA TRP A 41 10.48 -5.68 -14.30
C TRP A 41 11.17 -5.57 -15.65
N SER A 42 11.55 -4.36 -16.02
CA SER A 42 12.43 -4.07 -17.17
C SER A 42 13.80 -3.71 -16.65
N THR A 43 14.83 -4.08 -17.40
CA THR A 43 16.22 -3.83 -17.01
C THR A 43 16.98 -3.07 -18.09
N SER A 44 18.18 -2.59 -17.75
CA SER A 44 19.16 -2.06 -18.70
C SER A 44 20.02 -3.15 -19.34
N ASN A 45 19.66 -4.42 -19.19
CA ASN A 45 20.35 -5.53 -19.85
C ASN A 45 20.30 -5.38 -21.38
N SER A 46 21.40 -5.66 -22.02
CA SER A 46 21.54 -5.54 -23.46
C SER A 46 22.56 -6.56 -24.01
N PRO A 47 22.64 -6.79 -25.32
CA PRO A 47 23.64 -7.66 -25.92
C PRO A 47 25.09 -7.26 -25.66
N VAL A 48 25.32 -5.98 -25.29
CA VAL A 48 26.67 -5.45 -25.03
C VAL A 48 27.03 -5.43 -23.54
N GLY A 49 26.07 -5.75 -22.65
CA GLY A 49 26.34 -5.85 -21.22
C GLY A 49 25.11 -6.22 -20.40
N VAL A 50 25.28 -7.18 -19.50
CA VAL A 50 24.28 -7.61 -18.54
C VAL A 50 24.54 -6.87 -17.21
N THR A 51 23.64 -5.98 -16.83
CA THR A 51 23.77 -5.12 -15.65
C THR A 51 22.94 -5.61 -14.47
N ILE A 52 21.85 -6.34 -14.74
CA ILE A 52 20.94 -6.89 -13.73
C ILE A 52 20.98 -8.41 -13.82
N THR A 53 21.13 -9.08 -12.69
CA THR A 53 21.12 -10.55 -12.56
C THR A 53 20.42 -10.95 -11.26
N SER A 54 19.96 -12.20 -11.20
CA SER A 54 19.59 -12.80 -9.92
C SER A 54 20.82 -13.04 -9.04
N SER A 55 20.61 -12.99 -7.72
CA SER A 55 21.61 -13.30 -6.70
C SER A 55 21.01 -14.25 -5.68
N THR A 56 21.83 -15.18 -5.16
CA THR A 56 21.49 -16.04 -4.02
C THR A 56 21.94 -15.45 -2.68
N THR A 57 22.60 -14.30 -2.68
CA THR A 57 22.73 -13.46 -1.49
C THR A 57 21.44 -12.70 -1.34
N VAL A 58 20.60 -13.06 -0.35
CA VAL A 58 19.22 -12.63 -0.19
C VAL A 58 19.00 -12.04 1.20
N HIS A 59 18.00 -11.16 1.33
CA HIS A 59 17.43 -10.81 2.62
C HIS A 59 16.34 -11.82 3.02
N GLY A 60 15.47 -12.18 2.08
CA GLY A 60 14.41 -13.18 2.22
C GLY A 60 14.33 -14.12 1.02
N GLY A 61 13.59 -15.22 1.12
CA GLY A 61 13.36 -16.11 -0.01
C GLY A 61 14.59 -16.83 -0.57
N SER A 62 14.66 -16.94 -1.89
CA SER A 62 15.70 -17.67 -2.64
C SER A 62 16.53 -16.79 -3.56
N TYR A 63 15.99 -15.68 -3.99
CA TYR A 63 16.64 -14.78 -4.95
C TYR A 63 16.43 -13.31 -4.56
N ALA A 64 17.45 -12.50 -4.87
CA ALA A 64 17.41 -11.03 -4.83
C ALA A 64 17.84 -10.47 -6.19
N ALA A 65 17.61 -9.19 -6.46
CA ALA A 65 18.15 -8.54 -7.63
C ALA A 65 19.52 -7.92 -7.34
N LYS A 66 20.51 -8.21 -8.21
CA LYS A 66 21.82 -7.58 -8.21
C LYS A 66 21.95 -6.67 -9.43
N GLY A 67 22.32 -5.42 -9.21
CA GLY A 67 22.62 -4.46 -10.27
C GLY A 67 24.07 -4.01 -10.22
N MET A 68 24.79 -4.07 -11.34
CA MET A 68 26.21 -3.71 -11.44
C MET A 68 26.47 -2.79 -12.63
N VAL A 69 27.29 -1.78 -12.43
CA VAL A 69 27.82 -0.93 -13.52
C VAL A 69 28.84 -1.73 -14.30
N VAL A 70 28.59 -1.93 -15.60
CA VAL A 70 29.47 -2.72 -16.46
C VAL A 70 30.12 -1.84 -17.53
N PRO A 71 31.41 -2.06 -17.87
CA PRO A 71 32.07 -1.34 -18.96
C PRO A 71 31.57 -1.86 -20.30
N ILE A 72 31.52 -0.99 -21.32
CA ILE A 72 31.33 -1.39 -22.71
C ILE A 72 32.69 -1.66 -23.31
N ALA A 73 32.91 -2.90 -23.75
CA ALA A 73 34.21 -3.35 -24.29
C ALA A 73 34.70 -2.43 -25.44
N GLY A 74 35.95 -2.03 -25.35
CA GLY A 74 36.59 -1.17 -26.36
C GLY A 74 36.22 0.30 -26.33
N THR A 75 35.51 0.73 -25.30
CA THR A 75 35.09 2.14 -25.12
C THR A 75 35.39 2.66 -23.72
N ALA A 76 35.26 3.99 -23.53
CA ALA A 76 35.27 4.63 -22.20
C ALA A 76 33.90 4.70 -21.56
N TYR A 77 32.88 4.12 -22.17
CA TYR A 77 31.48 4.18 -21.67
C TYR A 77 31.14 2.99 -20.78
N VAL A 78 30.12 3.20 -19.94
CA VAL A 78 29.56 2.18 -19.06
C VAL A 78 28.08 2.05 -19.28
N ILE A 79 27.50 0.89 -18.95
CA ILE A 79 26.06 0.68 -18.80
C ILE A 79 25.76 0.71 -17.31
N GLN A 80 24.91 1.65 -16.90
CA GLN A 80 24.44 1.73 -15.53
C GLN A 80 23.30 0.73 -15.31
N PRO A 81 23.25 0.04 -14.15
CA PRO A 81 22.15 -0.83 -13.82
C PRO A 81 20.89 0.00 -13.58
N VAL A 82 19.84 -0.29 -14.34
CA VAL A 82 18.50 0.24 -14.14
C VAL A 82 17.54 -0.92 -14.02
N LEU A 83 16.79 -0.94 -12.94
CA LEU A 83 15.72 -1.89 -12.66
C LEU A 83 14.44 -1.07 -12.50
N GLN A 84 13.49 -1.28 -13.39
CA GLN A 84 12.25 -0.49 -13.44
C GLN A 84 11.03 -1.41 -13.40
N SER A 85 10.11 -1.14 -12.45
CA SER A 85 8.85 -1.86 -12.37
C SER A 85 7.96 -1.47 -13.54
N ALA A 86 8.00 -2.25 -14.60
CA ALA A 86 7.03 -2.15 -15.69
C ALA A 86 7.30 -3.16 -16.78
N THR A 87 6.28 -3.80 -17.27
CA THR A 87 6.28 -4.32 -18.63
C THR A 87 6.06 -3.16 -19.59
N ASN A 88 6.98 -2.92 -20.53
CA ASN A 88 6.91 -1.87 -21.55
C ASN A 88 6.94 -0.41 -21.03
N ALA A 89 7.71 -0.10 -20.00
CA ALA A 89 7.91 1.25 -19.47
C ALA A 89 6.62 1.97 -19.00
N ARG A 90 5.55 1.23 -18.67
CA ARG A 90 4.24 1.82 -18.33
C ARG A 90 3.89 1.80 -16.83
N GLY A 91 4.73 1.22 -15.98
CA GLY A 91 4.43 1.02 -14.58
C GLY A 91 3.41 -0.12 -14.35
N PHE A 92 2.93 -0.26 -13.15
CA PHE A 92 1.90 -1.24 -12.79
C PHE A 92 0.70 -0.54 -12.15
N ALA A 93 -0.47 -1.22 -12.20
CA ALA A 93 -1.71 -0.69 -11.62
C ALA A 93 -1.56 -0.55 -10.10
N PHE A 94 -1.86 0.63 -9.57
CA PHE A 94 -1.69 0.93 -8.16
C PHE A 94 -2.64 2.04 -7.71
N SER A 95 -3.55 1.74 -6.77
CA SER A 95 -4.63 2.64 -6.35
C SER A 95 -4.55 3.03 -4.87
N GLN A 96 -3.36 2.98 -4.26
CA GLN A 96 -3.19 3.31 -2.85
C GLN A 96 -2.32 4.56 -2.66
N ARG A 97 -2.36 5.10 -1.45
CA ARG A 97 -1.55 6.26 -1.03
C ARG A 97 -0.67 5.87 0.16
N PRO A 98 0.48 5.18 -0.09
CA PRO A 98 1.38 4.78 0.98
C PRO A 98 2.09 5.98 1.61
N THR A 99 2.54 5.85 2.85
CA THR A 99 3.40 6.86 3.49
C THR A 99 4.84 6.71 3.08
N ALA A 100 5.32 5.49 2.87
CA ALA A 100 6.69 5.23 2.46
C ALA A 100 6.81 4.01 1.53
N PHE A 101 7.90 4.00 0.77
CA PHE A 101 8.44 2.87 0.03
C PHE A 101 9.62 2.32 0.81
N THR A 102 9.64 1.01 1.06
CA THR A 102 10.64 0.32 1.88
C THR A 102 11.20 -0.89 1.15
N GLY A 103 12.29 -1.42 1.63
CA GLY A 103 12.93 -2.65 1.17
C GLY A 103 14.26 -2.84 1.87
N TYR A 104 15.01 -3.84 1.45
CA TYR A 104 16.33 -4.13 1.98
C TYR A 104 17.36 -4.06 0.87
N TYR A 105 18.55 -3.53 1.17
CA TYR A 105 19.61 -3.38 0.19
C TYR A 105 21.01 -3.56 0.77
N GLU A 106 21.93 -3.93 -0.09
CA GLU A 106 23.37 -3.78 0.09
C GLU A 106 23.89 -2.89 -1.04
N PHE A 107 24.94 -2.11 -0.76
CA PHE A 107 25.56 -1.24 -1.77
C PHE A 107 27.07 -1.21 -1.63
N PHE A 108 27.73 -1.50 -2.73
CA PHE A 108 29.18 -1.60 -2.83
C PHE A 108 29.70 -0.66 -3.92
N PRO A 109 29.86 0.63 -3.63
CA PRO A 109 30.48 1.56 -4.56
C PRO A 109 31.97 1.26 -4.70
N VAL A 110 32.53 1.47 -5.88
CA VAL A 110 33.99 1.50 -6.04
C VAL A 110 34.57 2.57 -5.14
N ALA A 111 35.69 2.28 -4.48
CA ALA A 111 36.30 3.19 -3.51
C ALA A 111 36.54 4.57 -4.14
N SER A 112 36.17 5.62 -3.43
CA SER A 112 36.32 7.04 -3.84
C SER A 112 35.58 7.43 -5.15
N SER A 113 34.69 6.58 -5.66
CA SER A 113 33.92 6.90 -6.88
C SER A 113 32.89 8.02 -6.66
N GLY A 114 32.35 8.13 -5.44
CA GLY A 114 31.22 9.01 -5.14
C GLY A 114 29.90 8.50 -5.71
N ASP A 115 29.83 7.25 -6.18
CA ASP A 115 28.62 6.62 -6.66
C ASP A 115 27.58 6.50 -5.55
N ARG A 116 26.30 6.52 -5.92
CA ARG A 116 25.16 6.48 -4.99
C ARG A 116 24.15 5.45 -5.44
N PHE A 117 23.57 4.75 -4.48
CA PHE A 117 22.41 3.90 -4.71
C PHE A 117 21.17 4.78 -4.80
N GLY A 118 20.48 4.77 -5.94
CA GLY A 118 19.36 5.65 -6.27
C GLY A 118 18.05 4.90 -6.33
N ILE A 119 17.04 5.44 -5.67
CA ILE A 119 15.65 5.01 -5.70
C ILE A 119 14.79 6.16 -6.17
N ASN A 120 13.87 5.92 -7.08
CA ASN A 120 12.84 6.85 -7.49
C ASN A 120 11.52 6.10 -7.66
N VAL A 121 10.47 6.59 -6.99
CA VAL A 121 9.11 6.05 -7.09
C VAL A 121 8.18 7.18 -7.44
N ALA A 122 7.33 6.99 -8.44
CA ALA A 122 6.34 7.98 -8.84
C ALA A 122 4.96 7.34 -8.97
N LEU A 123 3.97 8.06 -8.47
CA LEU A 123 2.56 7.71 -8.54
C LEU A 123 1.85 8.67 -9.49
N TYR A 124 1.07 8.14 -10.45
CA TYR A 124 0.37 8.92 -11.46
C TYR A 124 -1.13 8.64 -11.46
N LYS A 125 -1.90 9.61 -11.94
CA LYS A 125 -3.30 9.50 -12.34
C LYS A 125 -3.42 9.68 -13.85
N GLY A 126 -4.06 8.69 -14.54
CA GLY A 126 -4.16 8.68 -16.00
C GLY A 126 -2.97 7.99 -16.69
N GLY A 127 -2.28 7.05 -15.98
CA GLY A 127 -1.13 6.32 -16.51
C GLY A 127 0.17 7.12 -16.52
N LEU A 128 1.22 6.54 -17.12
CA LEU A 128 2.50 7.24 -17.32
C LEU A 128 2.34 8.42 -18.26
N GLY A 129 2.77 9.61 -17.82
CA GLY A 129 2.58 10.89 -18.54
C GLY A 129 1.27 11.60 -18.18
N GLY A 130 0.44 10.99 -17.33
CA GLY A 130 -0.71 11.64 -16.70
C GLY A 130 -0.31 12.60 -15.58
N THR A 131 -1.25 12.93 -14.71
CA THR A 131 -1.01 13.84 -13.58
C THR A 131 -0.14 13.18 -12.51
N PRO A 132 1.01 13.74 -12.12
CA PRO A 132 1.77 13.26 -10.98
C PRO A 132 0.97 13.44 -9.68
N VAL A 133 0.84 12.36 -8.90
CA VAL A 133 0.12 12.35 -7.62
C VAL A 133 1.09 12.44 -6.45
N ALA A 134 2.17 11.68 -6.50
CA ALA A 134 3.20 11.67 -5.46
C ALA A 134 4.53 11.16 -6.00
N SER A 135 5.61 11.49 -5.30
CA SER A 135 6.92 10.92 -5.55
C SER A 135 7.67 10.62 -4.26
N ALA A 136 8.57 9.64 -4.33
CA ALA A 136 9.52 9.30 -3.28
C ALA A 136 10.87 9.06 -3.93
N ALA A 137 11.91 9.76 -3.51
CA ALA A 137 13.24 9.64 -4.09
C ALA A 137 14.33 9.68 -3.02
N ALA A 138 15.37 8.87 -3.20
CA ALA A 138 16.55 8.89 -2.37
C ALA A 138 17.80 8.54 -3.20
N ALA A 139 18.94 9.09 -2.81
CA ALA A 139 20.25 8.73 -3.33
C ALA A 139 21.20 8.55 -2.15
N MET A 140 21.58 7.31 -1.87
CA MET A 140 22.34 6.90 -0.69
C MET A 140 23.81 6.69 -1.08
N PRO A 141 24.74 7.49 -0.55
CA PRO A 141 26.17 7.46 -0.93
C PRO A 141 26.97 6.44 -0.13
N THR A 142 26.45 5.93 0.98
CA THR A 142 27.21 5.13 1.92
C THR A 142 27.23 3.66 1.48
N SER A 143 28.42 3.03 1.54
CA SER A 143 28.57 1.59 1.39
C SER A 143 27.81 0.85 2.50
N VAL A 144 27.08 -0.20 2.12
CA VAL A 144 26.29 -1.06 3.00
C VAL A 144 26.64 -2.51 2.68
N SER A 145 27.39 -3.17 3.55
CA SER A 145 27.97 -4.50 3.32
C SER A 145 27.13 -5.66 3.88
N SER A 146 25.98 -5.37 4.47
CA SER A 146 24.98 -6.35 4.88
C SER A 146 23.60 -5.72 4.70
N TYR A 147 22.57 -6.53 4.40
CA TYR A 147 21.23 -6.02 4.16
C TYR A 147 20.77 -5.05 5.25
N ALA A 148 20.51 -3.83 4.84
CA ALA A 148 19.94 -2.77 5.66
C ALA A 148 18.59 -2.35 5.10
N GLN A 149 17.64 -2.08 5.98
CA GLN A 149 16.35 -1.56 5.57
C GLN A 149 16.48 -0.10 5.13
N PHE A 150 15.87 0.25 4.00
CA PHE A 150 15.63 1.63 3.64
C PHE A 150 14.14 1.98 3.79
N SER A 151 13.87 3.27 3.99
CA SER A 151 12.51 3.83 3.99
C SER A 151 12.54 5.20 3.33
N VAL A 152 11.79 5.37 2.24
CA VAL A 152 11.71 6.62 1.48
C VAL A 152 10.28 7.12 1.52
N ASN A 153 10.05 8.26 2.18
CA ASN A 153 8.73 8.82 2.37
C ASN A 153 8.20 9.46 1.09
N PHE A 154 6.89 9.31 0.83
CA PHE A 154 6.23 9.97 -0.27
C PHE A 154 5.94 11.44 0.03
N THR A 155 6.22 12.29 -0.95
CA THR A 155 5.73 13.67 -1.02
C THR A 155 4.54 13.68 -1.97
N TYR A 156 3.36 14.02 -1.47
CA TYR A 156 2.13 14.10 -2.23
C TYR A 156 1.95 15.48 -2.84
N LEU A 157 1.63 15.52 -4.14
CA LEU A 157 1.42 16.74 -4.93
C LEU A 157 -0.07 17.07 -5.05
N THR A 158 -0.93 16.05 -5.05
CA THR A 158 -2.39 16.17 -5.14
C THR A 158 -3.08 15.25 -4.14
N SER A 159 -4.38 15.48 -3.94
CA SER A 159 -5.25 14.58 -3.16
C SER A 159 -5.77 13.38 -3.97
N ASP A 160 -5.47 13.31 -5.27
CA ASP A 160 -5.95 12.24 -6.15
C ASP A 160 -5.49 10.87 -5.70
N ILE A 161 -6.27 9.85 -6.06
CA ILE A 161 -5.86 8.47 -5.96
C ILE A 161 -5.13 8.09 -7.24
N PRO A 162 -3.89 7.61 -7.14
CA PRO A 162 -3.16 7.17 -8.31
C PRO A 162 -3.84 5.95 -8.96
N ASP A 163 -3.55 5.70 -10.21
CA ASP A 163 -3.89 4.44 -10.90
C ASP A 163 -2.65 3.70 -11.40
N THR A 164 -1.48 4.36 -11.33
CA THR A 164 -0.23 3.83 -11.85
C THR A 164 0.92 4.14 -10.90
N CYS A 165 1.78 3.16 -10.65
CA CYS A 165 3.04 3.30 -9.93
C CYS A 165 4.22 2.90 -10.82
N ILE A 166 5.31 3.67 -10.73
CA ILE A 166 6.60 3.34 -11.33
C ILE A 166 7.65 3.36 -10.23
N ILE A 167 8.43 2.30 -10.14
CA ILE A 167 9.60 2.20 -9.27
C ILE A 167 10.83 2.09 -10.17
N GLN A 168 11.83 2.90 -9.91
CA GLN A 168 13.13 2.84 -10.58
C GLN A 168 14.25 2.75 -9.56
N ILE A 169 15.11 1.77 -9.72
CA ILE A 169 16.27 1.50 -8.87
C ILE A 169 17.50 1.49 -9.76
N GLN A 170 18.54 2.21 -9.37
CA GLN A 170 19.73 2.40 -10.22
C GLN A 170 20.96 2.76 -9.39
N ILE A 171 22.12 2.72 -10.01
CA ILE A 171 23.32 3.41 -9.50
C ILE A 171 23.45 4.72 -10.26
N VAL A 172 23.60 5.81 -9.54
CA VAL A 172 23.89 7.13 -10.10
C VAL A 172 25.30 7.54 -9.71
N GLY A 173 25.99 8.24 -10.60
CA GLY A 173 27.32 8.74 -10.34
C GLY A 173 27.36 9.83 -9.24
N PRO A 174 28.53 10.40 -8.96
CA PRO A 174 28.72 11.36 -7.90
C PRO A 174 27.86 12.62 -8.05
N ALA A 175 27.54 13.25 -6.92
CA ALA A 175 26.74 14.50 -6.88
C ALA A 175 27.61 15.71 -7.28
N THR A 176 28.36 15.63 -8.36
CA THR A 176 29.12 16.75 -8.92
C THR A 176 28.29 17.42 -10.00
N GLY A 177 28.37 18.74 -10.17
CA GLY A 177 27.50 19.54 -11.04
C GLY A 177 27.44 19.15 -12.53
N ALA A 178 28.29 18.22 -12.99
CA ALA A 178 28.19 17.53 -14.28
C ALA A 178 27.56 16.14 -14.06
N GLN A 179 26.77 15.66 -15.01
CA GLN A 179 26.28 14.28 -15.00
C GLN A 179 27.44 13.31 -15.27
N THR A 180 28.15 12.95 -14.20
CA THR A 180 29.23 11.97 -14.28
C THR A 180 28.59 10.57 -14.21
N PRO A 181 28.90 9.66 -15.16
CA PRO A 181 28.43 8.28 -15.09
C PRO A 181 28.95 7.58 -13.84
N ALA A 182 28.22 6.58 -13.36
CA ALA A 182 28.69 5.73 -12.28
C ALA A 182 29.91 4.90 -12.71
N THR A 183 30.70 4.48 -11.73
CA THR A 183 32.00 3.78 -11.97
C THR A 183 31.77 2.29 -12.19
N ALA A 184 32.38 1.73 -13.23
CA ALA A 184 32.35 0.31 -13.51
C ALA A 184 32.81 -0.51 -12.29
N GLY A 185 32.03 -1.54 -11.93
CA GLY A 185 32.28 -2.39 -10.77
C GLY A 185 31.48 -2.00 -9.51
N SER A 186 30.90 -0.79 -9.42
CA SER A 186 29.94 -0.46 -8.37
C SER A 186 28.67 -1.32 -8.54
N TYR A 187 28.15 -1.90 -7.44
CA TYR A 187 26.98 -2.76 -7.49
C TYR A 187 26.09 -2.62 -6.26
N PHE A 188 24.82 -3.03 -6.42
CA PHE A 188 23.87 -3.19 -5.32
C PHE A 188 23.25 -4.59 -5.33
N LEU A 189 22.72 -4.98 -4.18
CA LEU A 189 21.70 -6.03 -4.03
C LEU A 189 20.45 -5.37 -3.46
N ILE A 190 19.28 -5.82 -3.89
CA ILE A 190 18.00 -5.31 -3.39
C ILE A 190 16.97 -6.43 -3.29
N ASP A 191 16.13 -6.36 -2.25
CA ASP A 191 15.19 -7.41 -1.92
C ASP A 191 14.01 -6.89 -1.09
N ASP A 192 12.92 -7.68 -1.00
CA ASP A 192 11.76 -7.49 -0.15
C ASP A 192 11.17 -6.07 -0.19
N LEU A 193 10.87 -5.61 -1.41
CA LEU A 193 10.26 -4.30 -1.63
C LEU A 193 8.82 -4.26 -1.15
N ALA A 194 8.44 -3.21 -0.45
CA ALA A 194 7.10 -3.03 0.07
C ALA A 194 6.66 -1.55 0.12
N PHE A 195 5.37 -1.32 0.12
CA PHE A 195 4.79 -0.06 0.54
C PHE A 195 4.32 -0.15 1.99
N THR A 196 4.51 0.91 2.76
CA THR A 196 4.11 0.95 4.17
C THR A 196 3.26 2.16 4.50
N GLY A 197 2.40 1.99 5.50
CA GLY A 197 1.48 3.02 5.96
C GLY A 197 0.44 3.39 4.90
N THR A 198 -0.56 4.13 5.31
CA THR A 198 -1.50 4.80 4.42
C THR A 198 -1.43 6.28 4.70
N ASN A 199 -1.06 7.08 3.72
CA ASN A 199 -1.26 8.52 3.83
C ASN A 199 -2.76 8.77 3.65
N GLY A 200 -3.46 8.78 4.79
CA GLY A 200 -4.92 8.87 4.81
C GLY A 200 -5.39 10.19 4.22
N VAL A 201 -5.61 10.22 2.92
CA VAL A 201 -6.90 10.72 2.50
C VAL A 201 -7.86 9.65 3.02
N ALA A 202 -8.64 10.00 4.02
CA ALA A 202 -9.76 9.14 4.42
C ALA A 202 -10.35 8.58 3.13
N VAL A 203 -10.59 7.25 3.07
CA VAL A 203 -11.14 6.57 1.89
C VAL A 203 -12.60 7.02 1.74
N ALA A 204 -12.80 8.32 1.59
CA ALA A 204 -14.06 8.95 1.24
C ALA A 204 -14.25 9.10 -0.27
N ALA A 205 -13.29 8.69 -1.12
CA ALA A 205 -13.29 9.12 -2.53
C ALA A 205 -13.12 8.00 -3.58
N LEU A 206 -13.34 6.73 -3.25
CA LEU A 206 -13.44 5.66 -4.28
C LEU A 206 -14.84 5.12 -4.47
N GLN A 207 -15.82 5.79 -3.90
CA GLN A 207 -17.21 5.57 -4.30
C GLN A 207 -17.64 6.88 -4.97
N GLY A 208 -18.21 6.77 -6.18
CA GLY A 208 -19.05 7.83 -6.71
C GLY A 208 -19.98 8.35 -5.62
N PRO A 209 -20.66 9.49 -5.76
CA PRO A 209 -21.36 10.14 -4.67
C PRO A 209 -22.03 9.07 -3.81
N ALA A 210 -21.62 8.98 -2.55
CA ALA A 210 -22.10 7.93 -1.67
C ALA A 210 -23.62 8.04 -1.67
N ASP A 211 -24.31 6.98 -2.06
CA ASP A 211 -25.76 6.98 -1.97
C ASP A 211 -26.15 7.29 -0.54
N PHE A 212 -27.21 8.10 -0.38
CA PHE A 212 -27.75 8.35 0.93
C PHE A 212 -28.32 7.06 1.53
N GLN A 213 -27.59 6.44 2.45
CA GLN A 213 -27.92 5.14 3.04
C GLN A 213 -27.77 5.15 4.56
N LEU A 214 -28.70 4.46 5.21
CA LEU A 214 -28.61 4.04 6.59
C LEU A 214 -28.64 2.51 6.63
N ASN A 215 -27.54 1.89 7.02
CA ASN A 215 -27.43 0.44 7.05
C ASN A 215 -28.11 -0.15 8.27
N GLN A 216 -28.44 -1.44 8.19
CA GLN A 216 -28.90 -2.20 9.35
C GLN A 216 -27.81 -2.18 10.42
N ASN A 217 -28.18 -1.86 11.67
CA ASN A 217 -27.25 -1.92 12.79
C ASN A 217 -26.71 -3.35 13.00
N TYR A 218 -25.45 -3.45 13.41
CA TYR A 218 -24.84 -4.74 13.70
C TYR A 218 -24.11 -4.74 15.05
N PRO A 219 -24.37 -5.76 15.91
CA PRO A 219 -25.35 -6.83 15.75
C PRO A 219 -26.80 -6.33 15.80
N ASN A 220 -27.75 -7.10 15.24
CA ASN A 220 -29.19 -6.92 15.40
C ASN A 220 -29.88 -8.30 15.39
N PRO A 221 -30.47 -8.79 16.50
CA PRO A 221 -30.61 -8.13 17.79
C PRO A 221 -29.30 -7.81 18.50
N PHE A 222 -29.31 -6.81 19.40
CA PHE A 222 -28.11 -6.35 20.10
C PHE A 222 -28.29 -6.33 21.63
N ASN A 223 -27.16 -6.39 22.39
CA ASN A 223 -27.13 -6.36 23.85
C ASN A 223 -25.77 -5.81 24.36
N PRO A 224 -25.69 -4.74 25.11
CA PRO A 224 -26.57 -3.56 25.02
C PRO A 224 -26.08 -2.60 23.91
N SER A 225 -24.99 -2.93 23.22
CA SER A 225 -24.32 -2.06 22.23
C SER A 225 -24.47 -2.58 20.81
N THR A 226 -24.59 -1.63 19.87
CA THR A 226 -24.64 -1.91 18.43
C THR A 226 -23.94 -0.81 17.65
N ARG A 227 -23.43 -1.15 16.47
CA ARG A 227 -22.87 -0.19 15.52
C ARG A 227 -23.91 0.16 14.48
N ILE A 228 -23.98 1.44 14.16
CA ILE A 228 -24.84 1.99 13.11
C ILE A 228 -23.91 2.62 12.07
N ASP A 229 -23.96 2.10 10.85
CA ASP A 229 -23.18 2.58 9.72
C ASP A 229 -24.11 3.32 8.74
N TYR A 230 -23.67 4.49 8.23
CA TYR A 230 -24.43 5.27 7.27
C TYR A 230 -23.49 5.95 6.25
N SER A 231 -24.04 6.38 5.11
CA SER A 231 -23.31 7.09 4.09
C SER A 231 -24.06 8.34 3.61
N LEU A 232 -23.29 9.40 3.32
CA LEU A 232 -23.79 10.71 2.92
C LEU A 232 -23.25 11.08 1.53
N PRO A 233 -24.12 11.55 0.60
CA PRO A 233 -23.72 11.90 -0.76
C PRO A 233 -22.93 13.22 -0.84
N SER A 234 -23.15 14.13 0.10
CA SER A 234 -22.55 15.47 0.15
C SER A 234 -22.15 15.83 1.59
N THR A 235 -21.33 16.85 1.73
CA THR A 235 -21.10 17.50 3.03
C THR A 235 -22.31 18.36 3.36
N GLY A 236 -22.99 18.10 4.50
CA GLY A 236 -24.21 18.80 4.87
C GLY A 236 -24.63 18.57 6.31
N PHE A 237 -25.73 19.26 6.71
CA PHE A 237 -26.27 19.09 8.06
C PHE A 237 -26.93 17.72 8.20
N THR A 238 -26.46 16.95 9.17
CA THR A 238 -26.89 15.56 9.40
C THR A 238 -27.42 15.40 10.80
N ARG A 239 -28.53 14.68 10.94
CA ARG A 239 -29.10 14.27 12.22
C ARG A 239 -29.35 12.78 12.22
N LEU A 240 -28.79 12.06 13.19
CA LEU A 240 -29.06 10.64 13.43
C LEU A 240 -29.66 10.50 14.83
N THR A 241 -30.88 10.00 14.89
CA THR A 241 -31.64 9.85 16.12
C THR A 241 -32.14 8.42 16.31
N VAL A 242 -32.41 8.06 17.55
CA VAL A 242 -33.05 6.78 17.91
C VAL A 242 -34.44 7.08 18.51
N HIS A 243 -35.45 6.34 18.05
CA HIS A 243 -36.86 6.48 18.46
C HIS A 243 -37.39 5.15 19.00
N ASN A 244 -38.35 5.25 19.92
CA ASN A 244 -39.13 4.09 20.36
C ASN A 244 -40.32 3.81 19.39
N ILE A 245 -41.11 2.77 19.69
CA ILE A 245 -42.28 2.36 18.87
C ILE A 245 -43.41 3.42 18.85
N LEU A 246 -43.40 4.37 19.77
CA LEU A 246 -44.36 5.50 19.83
C LEU A 246 -43.85 6.71 19.03
N GLY A 247 -42.70 6.61 18.38
CA GLY A 247 -42.06 7.69 17.62
C GLY A 247 -41.38 8.76 18.50
N GLN A 248 -41.27 8.53 19.80
CA GLN A 248 -40.58 9.46 20.71
C GLN A 248 -39.05 9.31 20.50
N GLU A 249 -38.37 10.42 20.40
CA GLU A 249 -36.89 10.45 20.33
C GLU A 249 -36.32 10.05 21.70
N ILE A 250 -35.49 9.02 21.70
CA ILE A 250 -34.82 8.46 22.88
C ILE A 250 -33.37 8.93 22.97
N ALA A 251 -32.71 9.10 21.82
CA ALA A 251 -31.33 9.59 21.75
C ALA A 251 -31.05 10.33 20.46
N THR A 252 -30.21 11.35 20.53
CA THR A 252 -29.60 11.99 19.39
C THR A 252 -28.12 11.53 19.32
N LEU A 253 -27.76 10.78 18.28
CA LEU A 253 -26.42 10.23 18.12
C LEU A 253 -25.50 11.16 17.33
N VAL A 254 -26.07 11.88 16.34
CA VAL A 254 -25.38 12.87 15.51
C VAL A 254 -26.28 14.07 15.31
N LYS A 255 -25.73 15.30 15.44
CA LYS A 255 -26.43 16.55 15.11
C LYS A 255 -25.39 17.61 14.75
N GLY A 256 -25.19 17.85 13.45
CA GLY A 256 -24.23 18.83 12.95
C GLY A 256 -23.81 18.57 11.50
N VAL A 257 -22.93 19.42 11.00
CA VAL A 257 -22.37 19.25 9.65
C VAL A 257 -21.43 18.04 9.64
N GLN A 258 -21.69 17.09 8.74
CA GLN A 258 -20.89 15.91 8.48
C GLN A 258 -20.32 15.97 7.06
N ALA A 259 -19.11 15.45 6.87
CA ALA A 259 -18.51 15.32 5.54
C ALA A 259 -19.26 14.28 4.70
N SER A 260 -19.19 14.39 3.36
CA SER A 260 -19.60 13.29 2.47
C SER A 260 -18.80 12.01 2.76
N GLY A 261 -19.40 10.84 2.50
CA GLY A 261 -18.75 9.55 2.68
C GLY A 261 -19.41 8.65 3.72
N ARG A 262 -18.68 7.62 4.16
CA ARG A 262 -19.17 6.63 5.14
C ARG A 262 -18.85 7.05 6.56
N HIS A 263 -19.82 6.83 7.44
CA HIS A 263 -19.74 7.12 8.88
C HIS A 263 -20.14 5.89 9.68
N SER A 264 -19.61 5.81 10.90
CA SER A 264 -19.91 4.73 11.83
C SER A 264 -20.02 5.30 13.24
N ILE A 265 -21.05 4.90 13.99
CA ILE A 265 -21.25 5.28 15.37
C ILE A 265 -21.71 4.09 16.21
N THR A 266 -21.24 4.01 17.44
CA THR A 266 -21.69 3.00 18.39
C THR A 266 -22.81 3.58 19.27
N PHE A 267 -23.92 2.86 19.32
CA PHE A 267 -25.05 3.15 20.22
C PHE A 267 -25.05 2.17 21.38
N ASN A 268 -25.06 2.70 22.59
CA ASN A 268 -25.19 1.92 23.82
C ASN A 268 -26.58 2.17 24.43
N ALA A 269 -27.35 1.11 24.59
CA ALA A 269 -28.73 1.13 25.11
C ALA A 269 -28.84 0.47 26.51
N SER A 270 -27.77 0.54 27.33
CA SER A 270 -27.74 -0.07 28.67
C SER A 270 -28.91 0.36 29.55
N ASP A 271 -29.39 1.59 29.38
CA ASP A 271 -30.46 2.17 30.21
C ASP A 271 -31.86 1.99 29.61
N LEU A 272 -31.96 1.36 28.43
CA LEU A 272 -33.24 1.18 27.75
C LEU A 272 -33.78 -0.24 27.98
N PRO A 273 -35.15 -0.43 28.06
CA PRO A 273 -35.73 -1.76 28.13
C PRO A 273 -35.58 -2.53 26.83
N SER A 274 -35.59 -3.89 26.91
CA SER A 274 -35.68 -4.75 25.72
C SER A 274 -36.90 -4.36 24.88
N GLY A 275 -36.71 -4.30 23.54
CA GLY A 275 -37.79 -3.85 22.68
C GLY A 275 -37.33 -3.49 21.27
N VAL A 276 -38.27 -2.94 20.49
CA VAL A 276 -38.03 -2.46 19.14
C VAL A 276 -37.79 -0.95 19.17
N TYR A 277 -36.72 -0.55 18.48
CA TYR A 277 -36.32 0.85 18.30
C TYR A 277 -36.10 1.11 16.82
N PHE A 278 -35.99 2.39 16.45
CA PHE A 278 -35.76 2.84 15.10
C PHE A 278 -34.62 3.87 15.08
N SER A 279 -33.57 3.63 14.30
CA SER A 279 -32.62 4.67 13.94
C SER A 279 -33.16 5.47 12.77
N ARG A 280 -33.08 6.79 12.82
CA ARG A 280 -33.52 7.70 11.78
C ARG A 280 -32.40 8.67 11.43
N LEU A 281 -31.98 8.62 10.16
CA LEU A 281 -30.97 9.49 9.58
C LEU A 281 -31.66 10.54 8.71
N GLU A 282 -31.33 11.81 8.93
CA GLU A 282 -31.76 12.96 8.14
C GLU A 282 -30.55 13.68 7.59
N HIS A 283 -30.56 14.00 6.29
CA HIS A 283 -29.49 14.75 5.62
C HIS A 283 -30.06 15.53 4.43
N ASP A 284 -29.89 16.85 4.42
CA ASP A 284 -30.34 17.76 3.36
C ASP A 284 -31.79 17.56 2.88
N GLY A 285 -32.68 17.16 3.78
CA GLY A 285 -34.11 16.91 3.50
C GLY A 285 -34.47 15.47 3.20
N ASP A 286 -33.50 14.61 2.93
CA ASP A 286 -33.69 13.17 2.79
C ASP A 286 -33.74 12.47 4.14
N VAL A 287 -34.53 11.39 4.24
CA VAL A 287 -34.71 10.61 5.47
C VAL A 287 -34.59 9.12 5.18
N ARG A 288 -33.89 8.39 6.05
CA ARG A 288 -33.83 6.91 6.09
C ARG A 288 -34.09 6.43 7.50
N THR A 289 -34.75 5.28 7.63
CA THR A 289 -35.08 4.67 8.93
C THR A 289 -34.77 3.17 8.88
N GLN A 290 -34.18 2.64 9.96
CA GLN A 290 -33.90 1.22 10.16
C GLN A 290 -34.39 0.74 11.51
N ARG A 291 -34.93 -0.50 11.54
CA ARG A 291 -35.44 -1.14 12.75
C ARG A 291 -34.31 -1.82 13.51
N MET A 292 -34.24 -1.59 14.81
CA MET A 292 -33.28 -2.19 15.73
C MET A 292 -34.02 -2.98 16.82
N ILE A 293 -33.46 -4.13 17.24
CA ILE A 293 -34.04 -4.99 18.29
C ILE A 293 -33.04 -5.10 19.44
N LEU A 294 -33.40 -4.54 20.60
CA LEU A 294 -32.64 -4.68 21.84
C LEU A 294 -33.12 -5.90 22.61
N LEU A 295 -32.23 -6.81 22.96
CA LEU A 295 -32.47 -7.94 23.85
C LEU A 295 -31.49 -7.86 25.02
N LYS A 296 -32.05 -7.79 26.24
CA LYS A 296 -31.26 -7.87 27.48
C LYS A 296 -31.38 -9.26 28.06
#